data_bdeadce59c1258a8da5887560bcc43a5
#
_entry.id   bdeadce59c1258a8da5887560bcc43a5
#
_cell.length_a   1.000
_cell.length_b   1.000
_cell.length_c   1.000
_cell.angle_alpha   90.00
_cell.angle_beta   90.00
_cell.angle_gamma   90.00
#
_symmetry.space_group_name_H-M   'P 1'
#
loop_
_entity.id
_entity.type
_entity.pdbx_description
1 polymer ?
#
loop_
_entity_poly.entity_id
_entity_poly.type
_entity_poly.pdbx_seq_one_letter_code
_entity_poly.pdbx_strand_id
1 'polypeptide(L)'
;MKQFLNVSDIGDLKQALQEARQVKQTPFAWQHLGKNKTIILVFFNSSLRTRLSSQKAAMNLGMNAIVLNINGESWKLETEMGVVMDGDKSEHLREAIPVIGSYCDMIGVRSFAKFEDRDFDYNENIIRQFIEYSGKPVISLESATVHPCQAFADLITIDEYKKKDRPKVVLSWAPHPKALPQAVPNSFAQWMNAADADFVITCPEGYDLAPEFAGSAKVERDQMKAFEGADFIYAKNWASYEHYGQILSKDMSWTVGARQMAVTDNAYFMHCLPVRRNMIVTDEVIDSPQSLVIPEAANRVVSAQVVMKRMLEGLCL
;
A
#
# COMPACT_ATOMS: atom_id res chain seq x y z
N MET A 1 14.84 -11.38 -5.52
CA MET A 1 14.14 -10.06 -5.64
C MET A 1 15.00 -9.00 -4.97
N LYS A 2 15.36 -7.91 -5.67
CA LYS A 2 16.20 -6.83 -5.11
C LYS A 2 15.38 -5.61 -4.65
N GLN A 3 14.16 -5.47 -5.16
CA GLN A 3 13.23 -4.40 -4.77
C GLN A 3 11.80 -4.90 -4.84
N PHE A 4 10.89 -4.23 -4.11
CA PHE A 4 9.46 -4.47 -4.19
C PHE A 4 8.71 -3.13 -4.14
N LEU A 5 8.32 -2.64 -5.31
CA LEU A 5 7.67 -1.35 -5.52
C LEU A 5 6.28 -1.49 -6.14
N ASN A 6 6.08 -2.49 -6.99
CA ASN A 6 4.85 -2.64 -7.74
C ASN A 6 4.53 -4.12 -8.03
N VAL A 7 3.42 -4.37 -8.73
CA VAL A 7 2.95 -5.72 -9.04
C VAL A 7 3.93 -6.52 -9.91
N SER A 8 4.71 -5.88 -10.78
CA SER A 8 5.68 -6.60 -11.63
C SER A 8 6.84 -7.20 -10.84
N ASP A 9 7.17 -6.63 -9.68
CA ASP A 9 8.26 -7.15 -8.84
C ASP A 9 7.90 -8.48 -8.15
N ILE A 10 6.60 -8.78 -7.99
CA ILE A 10 6.15 -10.06 -7.39
C ILE A 10 6.18 -11.22 -8.39
N GLY A 11 6.26 -10.95 -9.70
CA GLY A 11 6.21 -11.99 -10.73
C GLY A 11 4.84 -12.65 -10.88
N ASP A 12 4.77 -13.97 -10.97
CA ASP A 12 3.51 -14.68 -11.14
C ASP A 12 2.58 -14.55 -9.93
N LEU A 13 1.39 -13.94 -10.16
CA LEU A 13 0.41 -13.69 -9.11
C LEU A 13 -0.20 -14.96 -8.53
N LYS A 14 -0.42 -15.99 -9.35
CA LYS A 14 -0.99 -17.27 -8.88
C LYS A 14 -0.02 -17.96 -7.95
N GLN A 15 1.27 -17.97 -8.30
CA GLN A 15 2.31 -18.49 -7.43
C GLN A 15 2.41 -17.68 -6.13
N ALA A 16 2.36 -16.33 -6.21
CA ALA A 16 2.41 -15.46 -5.04
C ALA A 16 1.23 -15.71 -4.08
N LEU A 17 0.02 -15.89 -4.60
CA LEU A 17 -1.17 -16.24 -3.81
C LEU A 17 -1.05 -17.64 -3.19
N GLN A 18 -0.48 -18.61 -3.89
CA GLN A 18 -0.22 -19.93 -3.32
C GLN A 18 0.78 -19.87 -2.18
N GLU A 19 1.86 -19.11 -2.33
CA GLU A 19 2.82 -18.87 -1.24
C GLU A 19 2.18 -18.14 -0.05
N ALA A 20 1.30 -17.16 -0.31
CA ALA A 20 0.56 -16.47 0.75
C ALA A 20 -0.30 -17.44 1.58
N ARG A 21 -0.99 -18.38 0.93
CA ARG A 21 -1.76 -19.44 1.62
C ARG A 21 -0.85 -20.32 2.48
N GLN A 22 0.32 -20.72 1.97
CA GLN A 22 1.31 -21.52 2.71
C GLN A 22 1.84 -20.75 3.92
N VAL A 23 2.24 -19.49 3.73
CA VAL A 23 2.73 -18.61 4.80
C VAL A 23 1.67 -18.42 5.88
N LYS A 24 0.41 -18.26 5.51
CA LYS A 24 -0.70 -18.11 6.45
C LYS A 24 -0.94 -19.38 7.28
N GLN A 25 -0.82 -20.56 6.67
CA GLN A 25 -0.97 -21.84 7.34
C GLN A 25 0.21 -22.20 8.23
N THR A 26 1.43 -21.89 7.81
CA THR A 26 2.66 -22.28 8.51
C THR A 26 3.62 -21.08 8.62
N PRO A 27 3.27 -20.04 9.40
CA PRO A 27 3.99 -18.76 9.38
C PRO A 27 5.45 -18.84 9.83
N PHE A 28 5.82 -19.89 10.58
CA PHE A 28 7.16 -20.07 11.12
C PHE A 28 8.03 -21.07 10.33
N ALA A 29 7.53 -21.64 9.22
CA ALA A 29 8.24 -22.68 8.47
C ALA A 29 9.57 -22.18 7.86
N TRP A 30 9.74 -20.88 7.66
CA TRP A 30 10.91 -20.27 7.02
C TRP A 30 11.79 -19.46 7.97
N GLN A 31 11.73 -19.69 9.29
CA GLN A 31 12.55 -18.97 10.28
C GLN A 31 14.06 -19.12 10.03
N HIS A 32 14.49 -20.21 9.43
CA HIS A 32 15.90 -20.45 9.09
C HIS A 32 16.46 -19.42 8.09
N LEU A 33 15.62 -18.83 7.20
CA LEU A 33 16.03 -17.84 6.21
C LEU A 33 16.47 -16.51 6.85
N GLY A 34 15.78 -16.12 7.92
CA GLY A 34 16.04 -14.85 8.61
C GLY A 34 17.03 -14.95 9.76
N LYS A 35 17.58 -16.15 10.05
CA LYS A 35 18.54 -16.33 11.13
C LYS A 35 19.75 -15.42 10.95
N ASN A 36 20.06 -14.60 11.96
CA ASN A 36 21.14 -13.61 11.95
C ASN A 36 20.99 -12.51 10.87
N LYS A 37 19.79 -12.33 10.33
CA LYS A 37 19.46 -11.27 9.39
C LYS A 37 18.67 -10.16 10.08
N THR A 38 18.89 -8.93 9.64
CA THR A 38 18.25 -7.73 10.17
C THR A 38 17.57 -6.96 9.04
N ILE A 39 16.32 -6.57 9.27
CA ILE A 39 15.64 -5.56 8.46
C ILE A 39 15.55 -4.25 9.24
N ILE A 40 15.87 -3.12 8.60
CA ILE A 40 15.58 -1.80 9.12
C ILE A 40 14.34 -1.25 8.43
N LEU A 41 13.35 -0.85 9.22
CA LEU A 41 12.08 -0.27 8.78
C LEU A 41 12.15 1.25 9.01
N VAL A 42 12.40 2.00 7.94
CA VAL A 42 12.58 3.46 7.97
C VAL A 42 11.25 4.16 7.76
N PHE A 43 10.84 5.00 8.70
CA PHE A 43 9.59 5.74 8.67
C PHE A 43 9.84 7.25 8.66
N PHE A 44 9.52 7.90 7.55
CA PHE A 44 9.42 9.37 7.47
C PHE A 44 8.06 9.87 7.97
N ASN A 45 7.05 9.01 7.98
CA ASN A 45 5.70 9.30 8.45
C ASN A 45 5.23 8.19 9.39
N SER A 46 4.49 8.58 10.43
CA SER A 46 3.96 7.64 11.43
C SER A 46 3.03 6.59 10.80
N SER A 47 3.06 5.38 11.35
CA SER A 47 2.17 4.29 10.95
C SER A 47 1.95 3.32 12.10
N LEU A 48 0.69 2.90 12.29
CA LEU A 48 0.36 1.82 13.22
C LEU A 48 0.49 0.45 12.53
N ARG A 49 -0.32 0.22 11.50
CA ARG A 49 -0.44 -1.10 10.86
C ARG A 49 0.80 -1.53 10.09
N THR A 50 1.36 -0.64 9.26
CA THR A 50 2.59 -0.96 8.50
C THR A 50 3.73 -1.33 9.43
N ARG A 51 3.90 -0.57 10.52
CA ARG A 51 4.93 -0.85 11.54
C ARG A 51 4.73 -2.23 12.14
N LEU A 52 3.55 -2.51 12.70
CA LEU A 52 3.26 -3.76 13.40
C LEU A 52 3.30 -4.97 12.46
N SER A 53 2.69 -4.88 11.28
CA SER A 53 2.64 -6.00 10.33
C SER A 53 4.01 -6.34 9.77
N SER A 54 4.84 -5.35 9.42
CA SER A 54 6.19 -5.59 8.89
C SER A 54 7.12 -6.17 9.96
N GLN A 55 7.06 -5.67 11.21
CA GLN A 55 7.81 -6.27 12.32
C GLN A 55 7.38 -7.71 12.56
N LYS A 56 6.06 -7.97 12.63
CA LYS A 56 5.55 -9.33 12.82
C LYS A 56 5.96 -10.28 11.70
N ALA A 57 5.92 -9.82 10.45
CA ALA A 57 6.38 -10.60 9.30
C ALA A 57 7.88 -10.96 9.41
N ALA A 58 8.72 -9.99 9.75
CA ALA A 58 10.16 -10.22 9.95
C ALA A 58 10.42 -11.23 11.09
N MET A 59 9.74 -11.07 12.23
CA MET A 59 9.85 -12.01 13.36
C MET A 59 9.41 -13.42 12.99
N ASN A 60 8.34 -13.58 12.20
CA ASN A 60 7.89 -14.89 11.72
C ASN A 60 8.97 -15.59 10.87
N LEU A 61 9.78 -14.82 10.15
CA LEU A 61 10.91 -15.33 9.35
C LEU A 61 12.21 -15.50 10.14
N GLY A 62 12.21 -15.20 11.45
CA GLY A 62 13.41 -15.30 12.31
C GLY A 62 14.38 -14.13 12.14
N MET A 63 13.97 -13.02 11.53
CA MET A 63 14.77 -11.80 11.39
C MET A 63 14.69 -10.92 12.64
N ASN A 64 15.76 -10.16 12.88
CA ASN A 64 15.69 -8.97 13.73
C ASN A 64 15.02 -7.83 12.94
N ALA A 65 14.15 -7.06 13.61
CA ALA A 65 13.49 -5.90 13.02
C ALA A 65 13.79 -4.64 13.84
N ILE A 66 14.49 -3.70 13.24
CA ILE A 66 14.78 -2.39 13.82
C ILE A 66 13.85 -1.37 13.15
N VAL A 67 13.17 -0.58 13.95
CA VAL A 67 12.33 0.53 13.46
C VAL A 67 13.04 1.84 13.69
N LEU A 68 13.19 2.63 12.64
CA LEU A 68 13.80 3.95 12.66
C LEU A 68 12.76 5.00 12.24
N ASN A 69 12.36 5.87 13.17
CA ASN A 69 11.49 7.01 12.89
C ASN A 69 12.34 8.27 12.67
N ILE A 70 12.49 8.69 11.41
CA ILE A 70 13.37 9.80 11.02
C ILE A 70 12.99 11.11 11.73
N ASN A 71 11.71 11.45 11.81
CA ASN A 71 11.26 12.73 12.35
C ASN A 71 11.01 12.73 13.88
N GLY A 72 11.34 11.67 14.59
CA GLY A 72 11.03 11.55 16.03
C GLY A 72 12.15 10.96 16.90
N GLU A 73 13.06 10.19 16.33
CA GLU A 73 14.10 9.43 17.04
C GLU A 73 15.51 9.76 16.55
N SER A 74 15.63 10.50 15.43
CA SER A 74 16.90 10.94 14.84
C SER A 74 16.84 12.43 14.49
N TRP A 75 17.96 12.97 14.06
CA TRP A 75 18.01 14.29 13.45
C TRP A 75 17.30 14.29 12.08
N LYS A 76 16.92 15.48 11.63
CA LYS A 76 16.31 15.67 10.32
C LYS A 76 17.30 15.38 9.21
N LEU A 77 16.83 14.68 8.17
CA LEU A 77 17.62 14.35 6.99
C LEU A 77 17.27 15.29 5.83
N GLU A 78 18.30 15.71 5.11
CA GLU A 78 18.13 16.38 3.81
C GLU A 78 17.84 15.35 2.72
N THR A 79 16.84 15.64 1.91
CA THR A 79 16.35 14.74 0.85
C THR A 79 16.63 15.27 -0.55
N GLU A 80 16.99 16.55 -0.69
CA GLU A 80 17.13 17.22 -1.99
C GLU A 80 18.60 17.42 -2.34
N MET A 81 18.95 17.02 -3.56
CA MET A 81 20.34 17.10 -4.05
C MET A 81 20.73 18.54 -4.38
N GLY A 82 22.02 18.86 -4.17
CA GLY A 82 22.60 20.14 -4.57
C GLY A 82 22.26 21.34 -3.67
N VAL A 83 21.60 21.11 -2.55
CA VAL A 83 21.28 22.18 -1.58
C VAL A 83 22.47 22.51 -0.69
N VAL A 84 22.55 23.77 -0.21
CA VAL A 84 23.45 24.16 0.86
C VAL A 84 22.80 23.83 2.19
N MET A 85 23.43 22.95 2.99
CA MET A 85 22.88 22.47 4.26
C MET A 85 23.17 23.48 5.42
N ASP A 86 22.62 24.68 5.33
CA ASP A 86 22.76 25.75 6.33
C ASP A 86 21.52 25.89 7.24
N GLY A 87 20.53 24.98 7.11
CA GLY A 87 19.29 24.95 7.87
C GLY A 87 19.32 23.98 9.06
N ASP A 88 18.17 23.38 9.36
CA ASP A 88 17.93 22.52 10.53
C ASP A 88 18.13 21.02 10.26
N LYS A 89 18.56 20.63 9.06
CA LYS A 89 18.85 19.24 8.67
C LYS A 89 20.34 18.97 8.87
N SER A 90 20.66 17.92 9.62
CA SER A 90 22.03 17.64 10.07
C SER A 90 22.81 16.68 9.17
N GLU A 91 22.14 15.91 8.32
CA GLU A 91 22.76 14.90 7.47
C GLU A 91 21.95 14.74 6.17
N HIS A 92 22.64 14.46 5.06
CA HIS A 92 21.97 14.19 3.80
C HIS A 92 21.68 12.68 3.64
N LEU A 93 20.62 12.33 2.92
CA LEU A 93 20.27 10.92 2.62
C LEU A 93 21.41 10.17 1.95
N ARG A 94 22.23 10.86 1.18
CA ARG A 94 23.34 10.26 0.43
C ARG A 94 24.41 9.63 1.35
N GLU A 95 24.59 10.18 2.55
CA GLU A 95 25.47 9.62 3.59
C GLU A 95 24.69 8.69 4.52
N ALA A 96 23.47 9.07 4.94
CA ALA A 96 22.69 8.29 5.87
C ALA A 96 22.31 6.91 5.32
N ILE A 97 21.92 6.81 4.04
CA ILE A 97 21.44 5.56 3.45
C ILE A 97 22.53 4.46 3.40
N PRO A 98 23.76 4.70 2.92
CA PRO A 98 24.82 3.68 2.97
C PRO A 98 25.15 3.24 4.39
N VAL A 99 25.12 4.18 5.36
CA VAL A 99 25.33 3.87 6.78
C VAL A 99 24.23 2.96 7.30
N ILE A 100 22.95 3.29 7.08
CA ILE A 100 21.81 2.42 7.40
C ILE A 100 21.97 1.05 6.74
N GLY A 101 22.34 1.01 5.46
CA GLY A 101 22.59 -0.21 4.71
C GLY A 101 23.68 -1.09 5.31
N SER A 102 24.71 -0.49 5.96
CA SER A 102 25.80 -1.26 6.62
C SER A 102 25.34 -2.01 7.87
N TYR A 103 24.20 -1.63 8.47
CA TYR A 103 23.67 -2.22 9.70
C TYR A 103 22.55 -3.24 9.46
N CYS A 104 22.20 -3.53 8.20
CA CYS A 104 21.11 -4.45 7.90
C CYS A 104 21.35 -5.29 6.63
N ASP A 105 20.49 -6.28 6.42
CA ASP A 105 20.45 -7.12 5.23
C ASP A 105 19.33 -6.70 4.27
N MET A 106 18.34 -5.94 4.75
CA MET A 106 17.17 -5.49 3.99
C MET A 106 16.63 -4.18 4.57
N ILE A 107 16.00 -3.35 3.74
CA ILE A 107 15.41 -2.08 4.16
C ILE A 107 13.96 -1.98 3.70
N GLY A 108 13.07 -1.61 4.62
CA GLY A 108 11.71 -1.18 4.30
C GLY A 108 11.60 0.33 4.45
N VAL A 109 11.04 1.03 3.47
CA VAL A 109 10.95 2.50 3.48
C VAL A 109 9.49 2.95 3.38
N ARG A 110 9.09 3.89 4.25
CA ARG A 110 7.82 4.59 4.20
C ARG A 110 8.04 6.09 4.11
N SER A 111 7.59 6.69 2.99
CA SER A 111 7.71 8.13 2.75
C SER A 111 6.52 8.61 1.92
N PHE A 112 5.67 9.46 2.48
CA PHE A 112 4.48 9.98 1.80
C PHE A 112 4.81 11.08 0.79
N ALA A 113 3.88 11.30 -0.15
CA ALA A 113 3.83 12.49 -0.96
C ALA A 113 3.80 13.76 -0.09
N LYS A 114 4.57 14.76 -0.48
CA LYS A 114 4.59 16.07 0.18
C LYS A 114 3.42 16.95 -0.25
N PHE A 115 2.85 16.73 -1.44
CA PHE A 115 1.84 17.56 -2.11
C PHE A 115 2.30 18.99 -2.44
N GLU A 116 3.59 19.22 -2.50
CA GLU A 116 4.20 20.50 -2.88
C GLU A 116 4.52 20.55 -4.37
N ASP A 117 5.08 19.46 -4.88
CA ASP A 117 5.48 19.27 -6.27
C ASP A 117 5.09 17.85 -6.72
N ARG A 118 4.19 17.75 -7.71
CA ARG A 118 3.74 16.47 -8.24
C ARG A 118 4.86 15.69 -8.89
N ASP A 119 5.71 16.35 -9.68
CA ASP A 119 6.77 15.69 -10.41
C ASP A 119 7.85 15.17 -9.45
N PHE A 120 8.14 15.91 -8.36
CA PHE A 120 9.01 15.43 -7.30
C PHE A 120 8.47 14.17 -6.63
N ASP A 121 7.18 14.17 -6.26
CA ASP A 121 6.53 13.04 -5.60
C ASP A 121 6.42 11.83 -6.56
N TYR A 122 5.99 12.05 -7.82
CA TYR A 122 5.83 10.98 -8.81
C TYR A 122 7.15 10.42 -9.33
N ASN A 123 8.25 11.17 -9.23
CA ASN A 123 9.60 10.64 -9.44
C ASN A 123 10.10 9.76 -8.30
N GLU A 124 9.35 9.61 -7.22
CA GLU A 124 9.67 8.71 -6.11
C GLU A 124 11.08 8.96 -5.51
N ASN A 125 11.47 10.23 -5.40
CA ASN A 125 12.84 10.65 -5.09
C ASN A 125 13.43 10.00 -3.83
N ILE A 126 12.62 9.81 -2.77
CA ILE A 126 13.13 9.23 -1.53
C ILE A 126 13.43 7.75 -1.70
N ILE A 127 12.47 6.95 -2.17
CA ILE A 127 12.67 5.50 -2.26
C ILE A 127 13.73 5.13 -3.31
N ARG A 128 13.84 5.90 -4.40
CA ARG A 128 14.90 5.71 -5.41
C ARG A 128 16.29 5.91 -4.83
N GLN A 129 16.49 6.90 -3.97
CA GLN A 129 17.77 7.08 -3.27
C GLN A 129 18.11 5.87 -2.39
N PHE A 130 17.14 5.28 -1.68
CA PHE A 130 17.37 4.05 -0.93
C PHE A 130 17.77 2.87 -1.82
N ILE A 131 17.13 2.71 -2.98
CA ILE A 131 17.48 1.67 -3.96
C ILE A 131 18.89 1.89 -4.50
N GLU A 132 19.23 3.12 -4.81
CA GLU A 132 20.52 3.47 -5.42
C GLU A 132 21.68 3.37 -4.44
N TYR A 133 21.52 3.88 -3.20
CA TYR A 133 22.66 4.08 -2.29
C TYR A 133 22.77 3.02 -1.19
N SER A 134 21.74 2.25 -0.89
CA SER A 134 21.81 1.32 0.25
C SER A 134 22.63 0.06 -0.02
N GLY A 135 22.74 -0.37 -1.29
CA GLY A 135 23.31 -1.66 -1.65
C GLY A 135 22.53 -2.87 -1.10
N LYS A 136 21.31 -2.68 -0.63
CA LYS A 136 20.46 -3.69 -0.01
C LYS A 136 19.14 -3.86 -0.74
N PRO A 137 18.45 -5.00 -0.61
CA PRO A 137 17.06 -5.12 -1.05
C PRO A 137 16.17 -4.11 -0.35
N VAL A 138 15.29 -3.44 -1.13
CA VAL A 138 14.42 -2.37 -0.65
C VAL A 138 12.94 -2.72 -0.87
N ILE A 139 12.13 -2.56 0.18
CA ILE A 139 10.67 -2.72 0.14
C ILE A 139 10.02 -1.34 0.28
N SER A 140 9.15 -0.95 -0.66
CA SER A 140 8.22 0.15 -0.42
C SER A 140 7.17 -0.29 0.60
N LEU A 141 7.23 0.27 1.79
CA LEU A 141 6.20 0.10 2.81
C LEU A 141 4.99 1.02 2.57
N GLU A 142 5.21 2.13 1.93
CA GLU A 142 4.34 3.09 1.26
C GLU A 142 5.22 4.25 0.81
N SER A 143 5.15 4.61 -0.46
CA SER A 143 5.86 5.76 -1.02
C SER A 143 4.89 6.88 -1.41
N ALA A 144 5.34 7.84 -2.17
CA ALA A 144 4.49 8.93 -2.65
C ALA A 144 3.37 8.41 -3.56
N THR A 145 3.65 7.42 -4.42
CA THR A 145 2.71 6.94 -5.44
C THR A 145 2.26 5.49 -5.27
N VAL A 146 2.95 4.66 -4.46
CA VAL A 146 2.64 3.23 -4.34
C VAL A 146 2.64 2.69 -2.92
N HIS A 147 1.80 1.67 -2.66
CA HIS A 147 1.75 0.90 -1.43
C HIS A 147 1.60 -0.60 -1.73
N PRO A 148 2.65 -1.24 -2.31
CA PRO A 148 2.55 -2.58 -2.88
C PRO A 148 2.19 -3.67 -1.86
N CYS A 149 2.71 -3.59 -0.63
CA CYS A 149 2.36 -4.54 0.43
C CYS A 149 0.89 -4.46 0.84
N GLN A 150 0.25 -3.27 0.76
CA GLN A 150 -1.19 -3.14 0.98
C GLN A 150 -1.95 -3.80 -0.16
N ALA A 151 -1.66 -3.45 -1.41
CA ALA A 151 -2.37 -3.98 -2.55
C ALA A 151 -2.23 -5.51 -2.68
N PHE A 152 -1.09 -6.07 -2.29
CA PHE A 152 -0.94 -7.53 -2.22
C PHE A 152 -1.80 -8.13 -1.09
N ALA A 153 -1.91 -7.47 0.07
CA ALA A 153 -2.82 -7.92 1.13
C ALA A 153 -4.29 -7.84 0.70
N ASP A 154 -4.66 -6.82 -0.07
CA ASP A 154 -5.99 -6.66 -0.65
C ASP A 154 -6.30 -7.80 -1.62
N LEU A 155 -5.36 -8.14 -2.53
CA LEU A 155 -5.51 -9.26 -3.46
C LEU A 155 -5.61 -10.60 -2.74
N ILE A 156 -4.79 -10.84 -1.69
CA ILE A 156 -4.89 -12.05 -0.85
C ILE A 156 -6.30 -12.13 -0.24
N THR A 157 -6.83 -11.02 0.26
CA THR A 157 -8.16 -10.99 0.86
C THR A 157 -9.24 -11.27 -0.17
N ILE A 158 -9.16 -10.67 -1.35
CA ILE A 158 -10.09 -10.94 -2.45
C ILE A 158 -10.04 -12.43 -2.84
N ASP A 159 -8.84 -13.00 -2.97
CA ASP A 159 -8.68 -14.42 -3.33
C ASP A 159 -9.26 -15.38 -2.28
N GLU A 160 -9.21 -15.01 -0.99
CA GLU A 160 -9.78 -15.80 0.12
C GLU A 160 -11.32 -15.77 0.16
N TYR A 161 -11.93 -14.66 -0.23
CA TYR A 161 -13.37 -14.43 -0.07
C TYR A 161 -14.15 -14.44 -1.40
N LYS A 162 -13.49 -14.46 -2.55
CA LYS A 162 -14.18 -14.51 -3.84
C LYS A 162 -15.04 -15.76 -3.99
N LYS A 163 -16.23 -15.56 -4.55
CA LYS A 163 -17.20 -16.63 -4.86
C LYS A 163 -17.19 -17.04 -6.33
N LYS A 164 -16.52 -16.24 -7.17
CA LYS A 164 -16.40 -16.41 -8.62
C LYS A 164 -14.92 -16.38 -9.00
N ASP A 165 -14.54 -17.07 -10.07
CA ASP A 165 -13.16 -17.05 -10.57
C ASP A 165 -12.73 -15.63 -10.94
N ARG A 166 -13.62 -14.88 -11.60
CA ARG A 166 -13.44 -13.49 -12.00
C ARG A 166 -14.47 -12.59 -11.31
N PRO A 167 -14.18 -12.12 -10.08
CA PRO A 167 -15.10 -11.26 -9.34
C PRO A 167 -15.14 -9.83 -9.93
N LYS A 168 -16.27 -9.15 -9.80
CA LYS A 168 -16.36 -7.72 -10.04
C LYS A 168 -15.87 -6.96 -8.82
N VAL A 169 -14.78 -6.20 -9.01
CA VAL A 169 -14.12 -5.42 -7.96
C VAL A 169 -14.23 -3.93 -8.30
N VAL A 170 -14.74 -3.14 -7.36
CA VAL A 170 -14.90 -1.69 -7.56
C VAL A 170 -14.02 -0.93 -6.58
N LEU A 171 -13.12 -0.10 -7.10
CA LEU A 171 -12.42 0.94 -6.34
C LEU A 171 -13.29 2.19 -6.34
N SER A 172 -13.82 2.58 -5.19
CA SER A 172 -14.67 3.75 -5.04
C SER A 172 -13.95 4.86 -4.30
N TRP A 173 -13.89 6.05 -4.91
CA TRP A 173 -13.56 7.26 -4.18
C TRP A 173 -14.60 7.50 -3.06
N ALA A 174 -14.15 8.09 -1.96
CA ALA A 174 -15.00 8.49 -0.86
C ALA A 174 -14.52 9.83 -0.26
N PRO A 175 -15.39 10.67 0.35
CA PRO A 175 -15.04 11.99 0.85
C PRO A 175 -14.07 11.92 2.04
N HIS A 176 -13.24 12.98 2.19
CA HIS A 176 -12.31 13.13 3.31
C HIS A 176 -12.02 14.62 3.55
N PRO A 177 -11.79 15.06 4.82
CA PRO A 177 -11.54 16.47 5.13
C PRO A 177 -10.15 16.98 4.71
N LYS A 178 -9.22 16.06 4.38
CA LYS A 178 -7.85 16.36 3.93
C LYS A 178 -7.59 15.71 2.57
N ALA A 179 -6.72 16.29 1.78
CA ALA A 179 -6.12 15.62 0.63
C ALA A 179 -5.29 14.41 1.12
N LEU A 180 -5.50 13.24 0.53
CA LEU A 180 -4.75 12.03 0.87
C LEU A 180 -3.92 11.55 -0.33
N PRO A 181 -2.76 10.90 -0.10
CA PRO A 181 -1.92 10.34 -1.15
C PRO A 181 -2.67 9.36 -2.06
N GLN A 182 -2.24 9.29 -3.30
CA GLN A 182 -2.76 8.35 -4.30
C GLN A 182 -2.10 6.95 -4.19
N ALA A 183 -1.13 6.76 -3.31
CA ALA A 183 -0.34 5.54 -3.20
C ALA A 183 -1.18 4.26 -3.06
N VAL A 184 -2.23 4.28 -2.23
CA VAL A 184 -3.10 3.10 -2.05
C VAL A 184 -3.98 2.85 -3.28
N PRO A 185 -4.78 3.82 -3.78
CA PRO A 185 -5.61 3.58 -4.97
C PRO A 185 -4.78 3.27 -6.22
N ASN A 186 -3.62 3.89 -6.40
CA ASN A 186 -2.71 3.59 -7.50
C ASN A 186 -2.25 2.12 -7.46
N SER A 187 -1.74 1.67 -6.32
CA SER A 187 -1.33 0.28 -6.17
C SER A 187 -2.50 -0.67 -6.31
N PHE A 188 -3.64 -0.38 -5.70
CA PHE A 188 -4.83 -1.22 -5.85
C PHE A 188 -5.22 -1.37 -7.32
N ALA A 189 -5.24 -0.27 -8.08
CA ALA A 189 -5.56 -0.28 -9.51
C ALA A 189 -4.55 -1.11 -10.32
N GLN A 190 -3.24 -0.95 -10.08
CA GLN A 190 -2.22 -1.77 -10.75
C GLN A 190 -2.40 -3.27 -10.48
N TRP A 191 -2.68 -3.65 -9.21
CA TRP A 191 -2.83 -5.05 -8.83
C TRP A 191 -4.13 -5.65 -9.38
N MET A 192 -5.23 -4.89 -9.39
CA MET A 192 -6.50 -5.36 -9.96
C MET A 192 -6.45 -5.46 -11.48
N ASN A 193 -5.74 -4.56 -12.18
CA ASN A 193 -5.50 -4.69 -13.62
C ASN A 193 -4.65 -5.92 -13.98
N ALA A 194 -3.76 -6.36 -13.10
CA ALA A 194 -2.94 -7.57 -13.30
C ALA A 194 -3.65 -8.86 -12.83
N ALA A 195 -4.66 -8.74 -11.98
CA ALA A 195 -5.44 -9.87 -11.47
C ALA A 195 -6.55 -10.27 -12.45
N ASP A 196 -7.07 -11.50 -12.31
CA ASP A 196 -8.25 -11.95 -13.07
C ASP A 196 -9.54 -11.43 -12.38
N ALA A 197 -9.85 -10.16 -12.63
CA ALA A 197 -11.01 -9.46 -12.07
C ALA A 197 -11.71 -8.60 -13.14
N ASP A 198 -13.01 -8.37 -12.96
CA ASP A 198 -13.75 -7.30 -13.66
C ASP A 198 -13.60 -6.02 -12.83
N PHE A 199 -12.58 -5.22 -13.18
CA PHE A 199 -12.17 -4.08 -12.37
C PHE A 199 -12.76 -2.76 -12.86
N VAL A 200 -13.38 -2.01 -11.94
CA VAL A 200 -13.98 -0.70 -12.19
C VAL A 200 -13.47 0.31 -11.16
N ILE A 201 -13.11 1.49 -11.63
CA ILE A 201 -12.82 2.66 -10.79
C ILE A 201 -14.04 3.59 -10.84
N THR A 202 -14.52 4.06 -9.70
CA THR A 202 -15.58 5.07 -9.64
C THR A 202 -15.16 6.23 -8.75
N CYS A 203 -15.21 7.43 -9.31
CA CYS A 203 -14.81 8.67 -8.65
C CYS A 203 -15.52 9.87 -9.26
N PRO A 204 -15.65 10.99 -8.52
CA PRO A 204 -16.13 12.25 -9.09
C PRO A 204 -15.18 12.74 -10.20
N GLU A 205 -15.68 13.62 -11.07
CA GLU A 205 -14.88 14.30 -12.07
C GLU A 205 -13.68 15.03 -11.41
N GLY A 206 -12.51 14.97 -12.07
CA GLY A 206 -11.27 15.56 -11.57
C GLY A 206 -10.52 14.71 -10.52
N TYR A 207 -11.02 13.51 -10.18
CA TYR A 207 -10.35 12.57 -9.28
C TYR A 207 -9.83 11.33 -10.01
N ASP A 208 -9.57 11.41 -11.31
CA ASP A 208 -8.93 10.34 -12.04
C ASP A 208 -7.55 10.03 -11.46
N LEU A 209 -7.19 8.75 -11.46
CA LEU A 209 -5.82 8.34 -11.21
C LEU A 209 -4.96 8.65 -12.43
N ALA A 210 -3.65 8.81 -12.23
CA ALA A 210 -2.72 8.94 -13.33
C ALA A 210 -2.88 7.75 -14.30
N PRO A 211 -2.82 7.97 -15.63
CA PRO A 211 -3.09 6.93 -16.64
C PRO A 211 -2.26 5.67 -16.48
N GLU A 212 -1.02 5.81 -16.04
CA GLU A 212 -0.08 4.70 -15.78
C GLU A 212 -0.55 3.77 -14.65
N PHE A 213 -1.36 4.27 -13.71
CA PHE A 213 -1.94 3.49 -12.61
C PHE A 213 -3.35 3.00 -12.91
N ALA A 214 -4.18 3.85 -13.53
CA ALA A 214 -5.52 3.47 -13.95
C ALA A 214 -5.49 2.29 -14.95
N GLY A 215 -4.50 2.28 -15.85
CA GLY A 215 -4.30 1.19 -16.82
C GLY A 215 -5.52 1.01 -17.73
N SER A 216 -6.00 -0.23 -17.82
CA SER A 216 -7.18 -0.60 -18.62
C SER A 216 -8.49 -0.57 -17.85
N ALA A 217 -8.49 -0.11 -16.60
CA ALA A 217 -9.70 -0.09 -15.76
C ALA A 217 -10.80 0.78 -16.38
N LYS A 218 -12.04 0.27 -16.36
CA LYS A 218 -13.20 1.07 -16.69
C LYS A 218 -13.40 2.15 -15.62
N VAL A 219 -13.59 3.41 -16.03
CA VAL A 219 -14.00 4.48 -15.11
C VAL A 219 -15.49 4.74 -15.28
N GLU A 220 -16.25 4.64 -14.19
CA GLU A 220 -17.68 4.91 -14.11
C GLU A 220 -17.93 6.08 -13.14
N ARG A 221 -18.60 7.14 -13.62
CA ARG A 221 -18.84 8.34 -12.80
C ARG A 221 -20.07 8.22 -11.88
N ASP A 222 -20.96 7.32 -12.20
CA ASP A 222 -22.11 7.01 -11.37
C ASP A 222 -21.75 5.86 -10.41
N GLN A 223 -21.62 6.19 -9.12
CA GLN A 223 -21.23 5.23 -8.08
C GLN A 223 -22.25 4.07 -7.99
N MET A 224 -23.56 4.34 -8.15
CA MET A 224 -24.58 3.32 -8.08
C MET A 224 -24.45 2.32 -9.22
N LYS A 225 -24.23 2.81 -10.45
CA LYS A 225 -23.98 1.95 -11.63
C LYS A 225 -22.69 1.15 -11.51
N ALA A 226 -21.63 1.77 -10.95
CA ALA A 226 -20.39 1.05 -10.71
C ALA A 226 -20.61 -0.13 -9.74
N PHE A 227 -21.44 0.07 -8.71
CA PHE A 227 -21.71 -0.92 -7.67
C PHE A 227 -22.66 -2.04 -8.10
N GLU A 228 -23.50 -1.84 -9.14
CA GLU A 228 -24.43 -2.88 -9.60
C GLU A 228 -23.71 -4.22 -9.84
N GLY A 229 -24.16 -5.26 -9.12
CA GLY A 229 -23.64 -6.61 -9.24
C GLY A 229 -22.16 -6.78 -8.83
N ALA A 230 -21.56 -5.83 -8.09
CA ALA A 230 -20.21 -5.96 -7.59
C ALA A 230 -20.10 -7.07 -6.52
N ASP A 231 -18.96 -7.74 -6.49
CA ASP A 231 -18.59 -8.75 -5.47
C ASP A 231 -17.73 -8.13 -4.35
N PHE A 232 -16.95 -7.07 -4.67
CA PHE A 232 -16.11 -6.34 -3.71
C PHE A 232 -16.18 -4.84 -3.95
N ILE A 233 -16.33 -4.08 -2.86
CA ILE A 233 -16.26 -2.62 -2.85
C ILE A 233 -15.06 -2.20 -2.00
N TYR A 234 -14.06 -1.60 -2.63
CA TYR A 234 -12.91 -1.02 -1.96
C TYR A 234 -13.07 0.49 -1.90
N ALA A 235 -13.42 1.03 -0.74
CA ALA A 235 -13.58 2.47 -0.58
C ALA A 235 -12.27 3.14 -0.15
N LYS A 236 -11.92 4.26 -0.76
CA LYS A 236 -10.72 5.04 -0.39
C LYS A 236 -10.87 6.49 -0.82
N ASN A 237 -10.37 7.42 -0.01
CA ASN A 237 -10.14 8.78 -0.47
C ASN A 237 -8.77 8.90 -1.13
N TRP A 238 -8.68 9.72 -2.16
CA TRP A 238 -7.44 10.20 -2.75
C TRP A 238 -7.60 11.61 -3.30
N ALA A 239 -6.52 12.38 -3.36
CA ALA A 239 -6.48 13.72 -3.94
C ALA A 239 -6.47 13.65 -5.47
N SER A 240 -6.86 14.76 -6.12
CA SER A 240 -6.78 14.90 -7.57
C SER A 240 -5.32 14.75 -8.06
N TYR A 241 -5.14 14.05 -9.17
CA TYR A 241 -3.86 13.99 -9.88
C TYR A 241 -3.57 15.28 -10.65
N GLU A 242 -4.58 15.83 -11.35
CA GLU A 242 -4.43 17.04 -12.16
C GLU A 242 -4.31 18.29 -11.29
N HIS A 243 -5.19 18.43 -10.29
CA HIS A 243 -5.15 19.50 -9.30
C HIS A 243 -4.44 18.99 -8.03
N TYR A 244 -3.16 18.70 -8.17
CA TYR A 244 -2.37 17.97 -7.19
C TYR A 244 -2.46 18.54 -5.77
N GLY A 245 -2.78 17.68 -4.81
CA GLY A 245 -2.91 18.05 -3.41
C GLY A 245 -4.17 18.85 -3.04
N GLN A 246 -5.04 19.17 -4.01
CA GLN A 246 -6.28 19.91 -3.77
C GLN A 246 -7.45 19.00 -3.42
N ILE A 247 -8.40 19.55 -2.67
CA ILE A 247 -9.69 18.94 -2.38
C ILE A 247 -10.74 19.60 -3.28
N LEU A 248 -11.17 18.91 -4.34
CA LEU A 248 -12.16 19.43 -5.29
C LEU A 248 -13.59 19.15 -4.85
N SER A 249 -13.82 18.10 -4.05
CA SER A 249 -15.14 17.70 -3.58
C SER A 249 -15.11 17.19 -2.14
N LYS A 250 -16.16 17.49 -1.40
CA LYS A 250 -16.49 16.91 -0.09
C LYS A 250 -17.91 16.33 -0.10
N ASP A 251 -18.38 15.93 -1.29
CA ASP A 251 -19.73 15.43 -1.49
C ASP A 251 -19.95 14.13 -0.71
N MET A 252 -20.78 14.21 0.30
CA MET A 252 -21.12 13.10 1.19
C MET A 252 -22.01 12.04 0.52
N SER A 253 -22.56 12.30 -0.69
CA SER A 253 -23.31 11.29 -1.43
C SER A 253 -22.44 10.10 -1.87
N TRP A 254 -21.12 10.29 -1.89
CA TRP A 254 -20.10 9.25 -2.15
C TRP A 254 -19.76 8.38 -0.91
N THR A 255 -20.37 8.67 0.24
CA THR A 255 -20.21 7.80 1.42
C THR A 255 -20.82 6.42 1.14
N VAL A 256 -20.05 5.36 1.35
CA VAL A 256 -20.56 3.99 1.15
C VAL A 256 -21.49 3.64 2.31
N GLY A 257 -22.78 3.51 2.01
CA GLY A 257 -23.82 3.16 2.97
C GLY A 257 -24.67 1.99 2.50
N ALA A 258 -25.67 1.62 3.30
CA ALA A 258 -26.58 0.51 3.00
C ALA A 258 -27.25 0.64 1.62
N ARG A 259 -27.62 1.86 1.22
CA ARG A 259 -28.22 2.13 -0.11
C ARG A 259 -27.28 1.72 -1.25
N GLN A 260 -26.01 2.08 -1.15
CA GLN A 260 -25.00 1.73 -2.15
C GLN A 260 -24.72 0.24 -2.14
N MET A 261 -24.63 -0.37 -0.96
CA MET A 261 -24.39 -1.82 -0.85
C MET A 261 -25.57 -2.66 -1.35
N ALA A 262 -26.79 -2.15 -1.29
CA ALA A 262 -28.02 -2.87 -1.70
C ALA A 262 -28.09 -3.20 -3.20
N VAL A 263 -27.35 -2.49 -4.08
CA VAL A 263 -27.33 -2.77 -5.52
C VAL A 263 -26.22 -3.74 -5.94
N THR A 264 -25.37 -4.14 -4.99
CA THR A 264 -24.28 -5.09 -5.23
C THR A 264 -24.78 -6.54 -5.22
N ASP A 265 -23.93 -7.49 -5.63
CA ASP A 265 -24.19 -8.92 -5.48
C ASP A 265 -23.76 -9.41 -4.08
N ASN A 266 -24.37 -8.83 -3.04
CA ASN A 266 -23.98 -9.07 -1.64
C ASN A 266 -22.46 -8.90 -1.44
N ALA A 267 -21.93 -7.75 -1.92
CA ALA A 267 -20.52 -7.47 -1.95
C ALA A 267 -19.88 -7.40 -0.56
N TYR A 268 -18.63 -7.80 -0.49
CA TYR A 268 -17.78 -7.49 0.65
C TYR A 268 -17.27 -6.05 0.59
N PHE A 269 -17.25 -5.39 1.75
CA PHE A 269 -16.67 -4.06 1.92
C PHE A 269 -15.21 -4.16 2.38
N MET A 270 -14.32 -3.37 1.76
CA MET A 270 -12.89 -3.30 2.05
C MET A 270 -12.41 -1.86 2.21
N HIS A 271 -11.41 -1.67 3.05
CA HIS A 271 -10.71 -0.40 3.27
C HIS A 271 -9.41 -0.62 4.03
N CYS A 272 -8.29 -0.10 3.54
CA CYS A 272 -6.95 -0.27 4.13
C CYS A 272 -6.77 0.26 5.56
N LEU A 273 -7.74 0.98 6.11
CA LEU A 273 -7.64 1.68 7.40
C LEU A 273 -6.44 2.67 7.48
N PRO A 274 -6.51 3.76 8.26
CA PRO A 274 -7.65 4.16 9.11
C PRO A 274 -8.82 4.67 8.28
N VAL A 275 -10.02 4.46 8.77
CA VAL A 275 -11.27 4.89 8.14
C VAL A 275 -11.95 5.96 8.98
N ARG A 276 -12.62 6.90 8.32
CA ARG A 276 -13.52 7.85 8.98
C ARG A 276 -14.94 7.35 8.85
N ARG A 277 -15.47 6.86 9.98
CA ARG A 277 -16.87 6.39 10.08
C ARG A 277 -17.84 7.52 9.76
N ASN A 278 -18.91 7.16 9.09
CA ASN A 278 -19.99 8.06 8.66
C ASN A 278 -19.54 9.21 7.73
N MET A 279 -18.33 9.06 7.16
CA MET A 279 -17.80 9.93 6.13
C MET A 279 -17.36 9.10 4.91
N ILE A 280 -16.47 8.13 5.09
CA ILE A 280 -16.05 7.20 4.02
C ILE A 280 -17.08 6.08 3.88
N VAL A 281 -17.51 5.54 5.00
CA VAL A 281 -18.44 4.42 5.12
C VAL A 281 -19.30 4.59 6.36
N THR A 282 -20.57 4.18 6.30
CA THR A 282 -21.46 4.21 7.46
C THR A 282 -21.11 3.12 8.48
N ASP A 283 -21.47 3.33 9.75
CA ASP A 283 -21.30 2.33 10.81
C ASP A 283 -21.99 1.01 10.46
N GLU A 284 -23.18 1.08 9.88
CA GLU A 284 -23.95 -0.10 9.45
C GLU A 284 -23.16 -1.00 8.48
N VAL A 285 -22.42 -0.41 7.54
CA VAL A 285 -21.65 -1.17 6.54
C VAL A 285 -20.35 -1.71 7.13
N ILE A 286 -19.60 -0.86 7.84
CA ILE A 286 -18.29 -1.28 8.36
C ILE A 286 -18.38 -2.30 9.49
N ASP A 287 -19.48 -2.30 10.25
CA ASP A 287 -19.73 -3.24 11.33
C ASP A 287 -20.54 -4.48 10.87
N SER A 288 -20.89 -4.56 9.58
CA SER A 288 -21.61 -5.69 9.01
C SER A 288 -20.75 -6.95 8.87
N PRO A 289 -21.37 -8.14 8.77
CA PRO A 289 -20.66 -9.38 8.45
C PRO A 289 -19.96 -9.37 7.09
N GLN A 290 -20.32 -8.48 6.17
CA GLN A 290 -19.68 -8.30 4.87
C GLN A 290 -18.42 -7.43 4.94
N SER A 291 -18.09 -6.83 6.07
CA SER A 291 -16.89 -6.02 6.23
C SER A 291 -15.65 -6.89 6.38
N LEU A 292 -14.68 -6.72 5.47
CA LEU A 292 -13.42 -7.44 5.47
C LEU A 292 -12.24 -6.58 5.97
N VAL A 293 -12.47 -5.41 6.56
CA VAL A 293 -11.39 -4.49 6.98
C VAL A 293 -10.41 -5.11 7.99
N ILE A 294 -10.87 -6.04 8.83
CA ILE A 294 -10.00 -6.74 9.79
C ILE A 294 -9.24 -7.90 9.14
N PRO A 295 -9.86 -8.82 8.38
CA PRO A 295 -9.15 -9.81 7.57
C PRO A 295 -8.11 -9.19 6.63
N GLU A 296 -8.46 -8.10 5.93
CA GLU A 296 -7.56 -7.33 5.06
C GLU A 296 -6.35 -6.80 5.84
N ALA A 297 -6.58 -6.18 7.00
CA ALA A 297 -5.50 -5.69 7.86
C ALA A 297 -4.59 -6.83 8.38
N ALA A 298 -5.16 -8.00 8.69
CA ALA A 298 -4.40 -9.19 9.10
C ALA A 298 -3.52 -9.74 7.97
N ASN A 299 -4.02 -9.75 6.72
CA ASN A 299 -3.28 -10.21 5.55
C ASN A 299 -2.05 -9.34 5.21
N ARG A 300 -1.90 -8.16 5.81
CA ARG A 300 -0.69 -7.35 5.69
C ARG A 300 0.56 -8.04 6.26
N VAL A 301 0.39 -8.87 7.28
CA VAL A 301 1.50 -9.70 7.81
C VAL A 301 1.91 -10.73 6.77
N VAL A 302 0.92 -11.40 6.17
CA VAL A 302 1.15 -12.43 5.14
C VAL A 302 1.83 -11.83 3.91
N SER A 303 1.31 -10.71 3.40
CA SER A 303 1.88 -9.97 2.28
C SER A 303 3.35 -9.60 2.51
N ALA A 304 3.64 -8.93 3.63
CA ALA A 304 5.00 -8.53 3.98
C ALA A 304 5.93 -9.75 4.15
N GLN A 305 5.42 -10.84 4.73
CA GLN A 305 6.20 -12.06 4.95
C GLN A 305 6.56 -12.77 3.66
N VAL A 306 5.66 -12.88 2.68
CA VAL A 306 5.96 -13.43 1.34
C VAL A 306 7.04 -12.61 0.65
N VAL A 307 6.92 -11.28 0.67
CA VAL A 307 7.90 -10.37 0.05
C VAL A 307 9.28 -10.54 0.69
N MET A 308 9.36 -10.46 2.02
CA MET A 308 10.62 -10.63 2.76
C MET A 308 11.23 -12.01 2.54
N LYS A 309 10.41 -13.08 2.55
CA LYS A 309 10.84 -14.45 2.24
C LYS A 309 11.53 -14.52 0.88
N ARG A 310 10.90 -14.02 -0.18
CA ARG A 310 11.46 -14.02 -1.54
C ARG A 310 12.76 -13.21 -1.64
N MET A 311 12.88 -12.12 -0.89
CA MET A 311 14.12 -11.35 -0.82
C MET A 311 15.23 -12.12 -0.10
N LEU A 312 14.92 -12.78 1.01
CA LEU A 312 15.87 -13.61 1.75
C LEU A 312 16.37 -14.79 0.91
N GLU A 313 15.48 -15.47 0.18
CA GLU A 313 15.88 -16.53 -0.77
C GLU A 313 16.83 -16.01 -1.84
N GLY A 314 16.62 -14.78 -2.33
CA GLY A 314 17.51 -14.12 -3.28
C GLY A 314 18.86 -13.67 -2.70
N LEU A 315 19.01 -13.57 -1.38
CA LEU A 315 20.30 -13.28 -0.71
C LEU A 315 21.13 -14.54 -0.45
N CYS A 316 20.51 -15.72 -0.51
CA CYS A 316 21.18 -17.01 -0.30
C CYS A 316 21.78 -17.59 -1.60
N LEU A 317 21.51 -16.96 -2.75
CA LEU A 317 22.05 -17.30 -4.07
C LEU A 317 23.25 -16.43 -4.41
#